data_4448eea3ed07291779f038e7813e6f37
#
_entry.id   4448eea3ed07291779f038e7813e6f37
#
_cell.length_a   1.000
_cell.length_b   1.000
_cell.length_c   1.000
_cell.angle_alpha   90.00
_cell.angle_beta   90.00
_cell.angle_gamma   90.00
#
_symmetry.space_group_name_H-M   'P 1'
#
loop_
_entity.id
_entity.type
_entity.pdbx_description
1 polymer ?
#
loop_
_entity_poly.entity_id
_entity_poly.type
_entity_poly.pdbx_seq_one_letter_code
_entity_poly.pdbx_strand_id
1 'polypeptide(L)'
;MAISFFPLTDTTTMACLVSGSLAFDTITNFPGRFAEQIMPEQVHILNVSFLVPTMRREFGGCAGNIAYTLAALGGEAVVLAALGNDGEVYLDRLRQLGIDASHVLQVQDTYTAQAMIITDADNNQITAFHPGAMQEAHRVGLPERTDIRLAIIGPDGRDAMLRRASDLAAAGIPFVFDPGQGLPMFDGHALKAFVAQATWVAVNDYEARMLCERTGESLEALSSRPNLKGVIVTLGAQGCDVWVAGRCEHVPGVSAQRVVDPTGCGDAFRGALLYGLERDWPLAQCAALGNRLGAMKIAERGGQNHTVDRAALGLA
;
A
#
# COMPACT_ATOMS: atom_id res chain seq x y z
N MET A 1 -55.53 1.88 7.79
CA MET A 1 -54.36 2.42 7.05
C MET A 1 -53.14 1.57 7.40
N ALA A 2 -52.78 0.64 6.54
CA ALA A 2 -51.68 -0.30 6.78
C ALA A 2 -50.38 0.38 6.35
N ILE A 3 -49.44 0.52 7.30
CA ILE A 3 -48.13 1.03 7.04
C ILE A 3 -47.34 -0.14 6.42
N SER A 4 -47.09 -0.04 5.12
CA SER A 4 -46.20 -0.99 4.39
C SER A 4 -44.78 -0.79 4.86
N PHE A 5 -44.22 -1.77 5.55
CA PHE A 5 -42.77 -1.88 5.80
C PHE A 5 -42.11 -2.28 4.48
N PHE A 6 -41.33 -1.38 3.89
CA PHE A 6 -40.37 -1.75 2.88
C PHE A 6 -39.30 -2.60 3.55
N PRO A 7 -38.91 -3.76 2.95
CA PRO A 7 -37.78 -4.54 3.45
C PRO A 7 -36.51 -3.69 3.29
N LEU A 8 -35.69 -3.63 4.36
CA LEU A 8 -34.33 -3.15 4.33
C LEU A 8 -33.62 -3.89 3.20
N THR A 9 -33.16 -3.15 2.22
CA THR A 9 -32.31 -3.65 1.16
C THR A 9 -31.10 -4.31 1.81
N ASP A 10 -30.87 -5.56 1.47
CA ASP A 10 -29.67 -6.35 1.74
C ASP A 10 -28.45 -5.48 1.42
N THR A 11 -27.76 -4.98 2.45
CA THR A 11 -26.50 -4.27 2.29
C THR A 11 -25.45 -5.34 1.99
N THR A 12 -25.39 -5.77 0.73
CA THR A 12 -24.25 -6.54 0.24
C THR A 12 -23.02 -5.71 0.55
N THR A 13 -22.25 -6.14 1.52
CA THR A 13 -20.94 -5.56 1.83
C THR A 13 -20.11 -5.62 0.56
N MET A 14 -19.67 -4.47 0.07
CA MET A 14 -18.82 -4.40 -1.12
C MET A 14 -17.38 -4.68 -0.71
N ALA A 15 -16.71 -5.54 -1.45
CA ALA A 15 -15.32 -5.92 -1.18
C ALA A 15 -14.35 -5.09 -2.02
N CYS A 16 -13.23 -4.71 -1.41
CA CYS A 16 -12.09 -4.11 -2.10
C CYS A 16 -11.02 -5.16 -2.38
N LEU A 17 -10.61 -5.31 -3.63
CA LEU A 17 -9.48 -6.13 -4.01
C LEU A 17 -8.17 -5.38 -3.76
N VAL A 18 -7.32 -5.92 -2.93
CA VAL A 18 -6.02 -5.36 -2.58
C VAL A 18 -4.92 -6.22 -3.21
N SER A 19 -4.40 -5.79 -4.36
CA SER A 19 -3.29 -6.45 -5.04
C SER A 19 -1.98 -5.74 -4.72
N GLY A 20 -0.97 -6.51 -4.31
CA GLY A 20 0.35 -6.00 -3.95
C GLY A 20 1.13 -7.02 -3.12
N SER A 21 2.28 -6.61 -2.62
CA SER A 21 3.17 -7.49 -1.86
C SER A 21 2.62 -7.85 -0.47
N LEU A 22 2.87 -9.10 -0.07
CA LEU A 22 2.93 -9.54 1.32
C LEU A 22 4.40 -9.82 1.64
N ALA A 23 4.93 -9.26 2.70
CA ALA A 23 6.33 -9.35 3.05
C ALA A 23 6.55 -9.43 4.56
N PHE A 24 7.73 -9.87 4.95
CA PHE A 24 8.21 -9.72 6.32
C PHE A 24 9.30 -8.65 6.38
N ASP A 25 9.25 -7.81 7.41
CA ASP A 25 10.31 -6.85 7.71
C ASP A 25 11.12 -7.39 8.92
N THR A 26 12.33 -7.87 8.65
CA THR A 26 13.26 -8.30 9.69
C THR A 26 14.17 -7.14 10.04
N ILE A 27 13.97 -6.55 11.20
CA ILE A 27 14.64 -5.34 11.64
C ILE A 27 15.58 -5.68 12.79
N THR A 28 16.85 -5.32 12.61
CA THR A 28 17.93 -5.53 13.58
C THR A 28 18.56 -4.19 13.96
N ASN A 29 19.08 -4.09 15.19
CA ASN A 29 19.76 -2.90 15.64
C ASN A 29 21.25 -3.22 15.92
N PHE A 30 22.10 -2.50 15.25
CA PHE A 30 23.54 -2.47 15.52
C PHE A 30 23.84 -1.33 16.51
N PRO A 31 24.42 -1.61 17.70
CA PRO A 31 24.63 -0.59 18.71
C PRO A 31 25.80 0.38 18.42
N GLY A 32 26.59 0.09 17.39
CA GLY A 32 27.67 0.95 16.89
C GLY A 32 27.22 1.80 15.71
N ARG A 33 28.18 2.40 15.03
CA ARG A 33 27.97 3.22 13.83
C ARG A 33 28.57 2.53 12.61
N PHE A 34 27.87 2.52 11.49
CA PHE A 34 28.40 1.96 10.25
C PHE A 34 29.69 2.64 9.80
N ALA A 35 29.76 3.97 9.99
CA ALA A 35 30.96 4.75 9.66
C ALA A 35 32.23 4.32 10.41
N GLU A 36 32.10 3.65 11.56
CA GLU A 36 33.23 3.12 12.34
C GLU A 36 33.69 1.73 11.87
N GLN A 37 32.83 1.01 11.12
CA GLN A 37 33.07 -0.36 10.65
C GLN A 37 33.36 -0.43 9.14
N ILE A 38 32.85 0.53 8.37
CA ILE A 38 33.02 0.59 6.91
C ILE A 38 34.09 1.63 6.61
N MET A 39 35.28 1.16 6.23
CA MET A 39 36.37 2.05 5.84
C MET A 39 36.24 2.47 4.38
N PRO A 40 36.09 3.77 4.08
CA PRO A 40 35.87 4.26 2.71
C PRO A 40 36.92 3.81 1.73
N GLU A 41 38.17 3.69 2.19
CA GLU A 41 39.34 3.28 1.35
C GLU A 41 39.30 1.80 1.00
N GLN A 42 38.50 0.98 1.71
CA GLN A 42 38.45 -0.47 1.55
C GLN A 42 37.11 -0.98 1.03
N VAL A 43 36.23 -0.11 0.56
CA VAL A 43 34.91 -0.49 0.03
C VAL A 43 34.98 -1.50 -1.12
N HIS A 44 36.06 -1.52 -1.88
CA HIS A 44 36.29 -2.46 -2.99
C HIS A 44 36.54 -3.92 -2.55
N ILE A 45 36.87 -4.17 -1.27
CA ILE A 45 37.04 -5.48 -0.64
C ILE A 45 36.27 -5.58 0.68
N LEU A 46 35.06 -5.07 0.69
CA LEU A 46 34.23 -4.97 1.88
C LEU A 46 33.89 -6.36 2.45
N ASN A 47 34.34 -6.62 3.68
CA ASN A 47 33.95 -7.78 4.47
C ASN A 47 33.65 -7.30 5.90
N VAL A 48 32.40 -6.99 6.16
CA VAL A 48 31.95 -6.42 7.43
C VAL A 48 30.91 -7.35 8.07
N SER A 49 31.06 -7.57 9.38
CA SER A 49 30.12 -8.33 10.19
C SER A 49 29.57 -7.45 11.32
N PHE A 50 28.26 -7.34 11.42
CA PHE A 50 27.60 -6.58 12.48
C PHE A 50 27.04 -7.54 13.53
N LEU A 51 27.44 -7.37 14.78
CA LEU A 51 26.80 -8.04 15.90
C LEU A 51 25.52 -7.27 16.26
N VAL A 52 24.36 -7.89 16.02
CA VAL A 52 23.04 -7.30 16.25
C VAL A 52 22.34 -8.03 17.39
N PRO A 53 22.36 -7.49 18.63
CA PRO A 53 21.83 -8.19 19.80
C PRO A 53 20.29 -8.26 19.84
N THR A 54 19.63 -7.47 19.02
CA THR A 54 18.16 -7.44 18.95
C THR A 54 17.68 -7.62 17.53
N MET A 55 16.62 -8.44 17.38
CA MET A 55 15.94 -8.67 16.11
C MET A 55 14.43 -8.71 16.36
N ARG A 56 13.67 -8.10 15.48
CA ARG A 56 12.22 -8.26 15.43
C ARG A 56 11.80 -8.57 14.00
N ARG A 57 10.72 -9.34 13.86
CA ARG A 57 10.07 -9.62 12.58
C ARG A 57 8.66 -9.06 12.62
N GLU A 58 8.34 -8.21 11.65
CA GLU A 58 7.05 -7.55 11.52
C GLU A 58 6.35 -8.05 10.26
N PHE A 59 5.03 -8.05 10.28
CA PHE A 59 4.22 -8.23 9.08
C PHE A 59 4.27 -6.93 8.26
N GLY A 60 4.63 -7.03 6.99
CA GLY A 60 4.81 -5.92 6.07
C GLY A 60 4.28 -6.23 4.68
N GLY A 61 4.73 -5.49 3.69
CA GLY A 61 4.22 -5.55 2.34
C GLY A 61 2.97 -4.67 2.15
N CYS A 62 2.92 -3.98 1.02
CA CYS A 62 1.91 -2.95 0.79
C CYS A 62 0.48 -3.50 0.85
N ALA A 63 0.20 -4.66 0.22
CA ALA A 63 -1.14 -5.23 0.27
C ALA A 63 -1.56 -5.62 1.70
N GLY A 64 -0.66 -6.20 2.48
CA GLY A 64 -0.96 -6.57 3.86
C GLY A 64 -1.27 -5.36 4.74
N ASN A 65 -0.49 -4.29 4.60
CA ASN A 65 -0.66 -3.06 5.37
C ASN A 65 -1.95 -2.30 4.98
N ILE A 66 -2.24 -2.23 3.68
CA ILE A 66 -3.47 -1.61 3.14
C ILE A 66 -4.70 -2.37 3.63
N ALA A 67 -4.69 -3.72 3.46
CA ALA A 67 -5.79 -4.58 3.88
C ALA A 67 -6.03 -4.53 5.39
N TYR A 68 -4.95 -4.48 6.20
CA TYR A 68 -5.02 -4.29 7.64
C TYR A 68 -5.79 -3.02 8.00
N THR A 69 -5.40 -1.89 7.41
CA THR A 69 -6.04 -0.60 7.73
C THR A 69 -7.49 -0.56 7.24
N LEU A 70 -7.77 -1.09 6.04
CA LEU A 70 -9.14 -1.18 5.52
C LEU A 70 -10.04 -2.02 6.43
N ALA A 71 -9.57 -3.20 6.85
CA ALA A 71 -10.30 -4.08 7.78
C ALA A 71 -10.50 -3.43 9.15
N ALA A 72 -9.49 -2.74 9.69
CA ALA A 72 -9.60 -2.01 10.94
C ALA A 72 -10.64 -0.87 10.88
N LEU A 73 -10.86 -0.27 9.72
CA LEU A 73 -11.94 0.68 9.45
C LEU A 73 -13.31 0.01 9.27
N GLY A 74 -13.37 -1.32 9.18
CA GLY A 74 -14.60 -2.09 8.95
C GLY A 74 -14.96 -2.23 7.46
N GLY A 75 -14.00 -2.06 6.56
CA GLY A 75 -14.11 -2.43 5.15
C GLY A 75 -13.78 -3.90 4.92
N GLU A 76 -14.28 -4.47 3.82
CA GLU A 76 -14.00 -5.85 3.43
C GLU A 76 -12.81 -5.87 2.45
N ALA A 77 -11.71 -6.54 2.82
CA ALA A 77 -10.51 -6.66 2.02
C ALA A 77 -10.33 -8.09 1.48
N VAL A 78 -10.10 -8.21 0.18
CA VAL A 78 -9.71 -9.45 -0.50
C VAL A 78 -8.28 -9.27 -0.99
N VAL A 79 -7.34 -10.05 -0.46
CA VAL A 79 -5.91 -9.92 -0.80
C VAL A 79 -5.56 -10.81 -1.99
N LEU A 80 -4.91 -10.22 -2.98
CA LEU A 80 -4.39 -10.88 -4.16
C LEU A 80 -2.87 -10.72 -4.20
N ALA A 81 -2.15 -11.76 -3.78
CA ALA A 81 -0.70 -11.73 -3.53
C ALA A 81 -0.06 -13.11 -3.63
N ALA A 82 1.23 -13.21 -3.33
CA ALA A 82 1.93 -14.48 -3.18
C ALA A 82 2.78 -14.52 -1.90
N LEU A 83 2.83 -15.69 -1.28
CA LEU A 83 3.67 -16.02 -0.12
C LEU A 83 4.54 -17.24 -0.45
N GLY A 84 5.68 -17.34 0.19
CA GLY A 84 6.58 -18.48 0.08
C GLY A 84 6.25 -19.61 1.06
N ASN A 85 7.18 -20.56 1.19
CA ASN A 85 7.05 -21.72 2.06
C ASN A 85 6.99 -21.38 3.56
N ASP A 86 7.39 -20.17 3.95
CA ASP A 86 7.32 -19.62 5.31
C ASP A 86 6.08 -18.73 5.54
N GLY A 87 5.13 -18.72 4.58
CA GLY A 87 4.01 -17.80 4.54
C GLY A 87 2.82 -18.17 5.42
N GLU A 88 2.72 -19.40 5.96
CA GLU A 88 1.54 -19.84 6.73
C GLU A 88 1.23 -18.94 7.91
N VAL A 89 2.26 -18.46 8.63
CA VAL A 89 2.08 -17.53 9.75
C VAL A 89 1.46 -16.20 9.29
N TYR A 90 1.69 -15.80 8.05
CA TYR A 90 1.07 -14.61 7.47
C TYR A 90 -0.40 -14.87 7.12
N LEU A 91 -0.71 -16.03 6.53
CA LEU A 91 -2.09 -16.42 6.27
C LEU A 91 -2.92 -16.48 7.54
N ASP A 92 -2.37 -17.04 8.61
CA ASP A 92 -3.02 -17.08 9.93
C ASP A 92 -3.28 -15.65 10.46
N ARG A 93 -2.34 -14.74 10.27
CA ARG A 93 -2.53 -13.34 10.63
C ARG A 93 -3.69 -12.70 9.86
N LEU A 94 -3.77 -12.89 8.54
CA LEU A 94 -4.87 -12.36 7.72
C LEU A 94 -6.22 -12.93 8.15
N ARG A 95 -6.30 -14.25 8.39
CA ARG A 95 -7.51 -14.92 8.90
C ARG A 95 -7.97 -14.37 10.25
N GLN A 96 -7.04 -14.16 11.20
CA GLN A 96 -7.33 -13.56 12.51
C GLN A 96 -7.88 -12.13 12.41
N LEU A 97 -7.47 -11.39 11.39
CA LEU A 97 -7.93 -10.04 11.10
C LEU A 97 -9.26 -10.01 10.30
N GLY A 98 -9.81 -11.17 9.92
CA GLY A 98 -10.99 -11.25 9.07
C GLY A 98 -10.76 -10.81 7.63
N ILE A 99 -9.50 -10.83 7.16
CA ILE A 99 -9.12 -10.47 5.80
C ILE A 99 -9.19 -11.72 4.91
N ASP A 100 -9.87 -11.63 3.77
CA ASP A 100 -9.96 -12.73 2.82
C ASP A 100 -8.60 -12.95 2.11
N ALA A 101 -7.96 -14.07 2.43
CA ALA A 101 -6.69 -14.53 1.88
C ALA A 101 -6.85 -15.74 0.93
N SER A 102 -8.08 -16.04 0.46
CA SER A 102 -8.34 -17.21 -0.39
C SER A 102 -7.66 -17.13 -1.77
N HIS A 103 -7.24 -15.92 -2.16
CA HIS A 103 -6.53 -15.65 -3.42
C HIS A 103 -5.04 -15.34 -3.22
N VAL A 104 -4.47 -15.79 -2.10
CA VAL A 104 -3.02 -15.72 -1.86
C VAL A 104 -2.36 -17.01 -2.33
N LEU A 105 -1.49 -16.91 -3.33
CA LEU A 105 -0.73 -18.04 -3.86
C LEU A 105 0.37 -18.44 -2.87
N GLN A 106 0.46 -19.71 -2.52
CA GLN A 106 1.63 -20.26 -1.83
C GLN A 106 2.60 -20.88 -2.83
N VAL A 107 3.84 -20.38 -2.84
CA VAL A 107 4.94 -20.85 -3.70
C VAL A 107 5.92 -21.65 -2.84
N GLN A 108 6.06 -22.95 -3.11
CA GLN A 108 6.77 -23.89 -2.23
C GLN A 108 8.31 -23.77 -2.32
N ASP A 109 8.85 -23.37 -3.46
CA ASP A 109 10.29 -23.40 -3.74
C ASP A 109 11.02 -22.09 -3.42
N THR A 110 10.35 -21.17 -2.73
CA THR A 110 10.94 -19.87 -2.35
C THR A 110 10.38 -19.38 -1.02
N TYR A 111 11.05 -18.37 -0.45
CA TYR A 111 10.56 -17.66 0.74
C TYR A 111 9.59 -16.55 0.35
N THR A 112 8.79 -16.14 1.32
CA THR A 112 8.01 -14.89 1.24
C THR A 112 8.94 -13.69 1.03
N ALA A 113 8.47 -12.65 0.37
CA ALA A 113 9.22 -11.41 0.24
C ALA A 113 9.67 -10.90 1.61
N GLN A 114 10.90 -10.40 1.69
CA GLN A 114 11.48 -10.00 2.97
C GLN A 114 12.43 -8.82 2.82
N ALA A 115 12.22 -7.79 3.64
CA ALA A 115 13.20 -6.75 3.89
C ALA A 115 14.04 -7.12 5.12
N MET A 116 15.36 -7.20 4.95
CA MET A 116 16.33 -7.40 6.01
C MET A 116 17.01 -6.06 6.29
N ILE A 117 16.68 -5.44 7.40
CA ILE A 117 17.04 -4.06 7.73
C ILE A 117 17.98 -4.08 8.94
N ILE A 118 19.16 -3.49 8.81
CA ILE A 118 20.07 -3.23 9.90
C ILE A 118 20.08 -1.72 10.14
N THR A 119 19.79 -1.27 11.36
CA THR A 119 19.83 0.14 11.75
C THR A 119 20.95 0.38 12.73
N ASP A 120 21.78 1.39 12.51
CA ASP A 120 22.86 1.78 13.40
C ASP A 120 22.44 2.80 14.48
N ALA A 121 23.37 3.19 15.34
CA ALA A 121 23.11 4.13 16.44
C ALA A 121 22.72 5.54 15.96
N ASP A 122 23.08 5.93 14.75
CA ASP A 122 22.74 7.21 14.13
C ASP A 122 21.47 7.13 13.23
N ASN A 123 20.71 6.02 13.31
CA ASN A 123 19.56 5.70 12.47
C ASN A 123 19.85 5.56 10.96
N ASN A 124 21.10 5.33 10.57
CA ASN A 124 21.40 4.91 9.20
C ASN A 124 20.92 3.47 9.01
N GLN A 125 20.50 3.14 7.79
CA GLN A 125 19.99 1.81 7.46
C GLN A 125 20.73 1.19 6.28
N ILE A 126 21.02 -0.10 6.43
CA ILE A 126 21.40 -0.98 5.32
C ILE A 126 20.29 -1.98 5.15
N THR A 127 19.68 -2.02 3.94
CA THR A 127 18.57 -2.90 3.64
C THR A 127 18.93 -3.84 2.50
N ALA A 128 18.73 -5.14 2.70
CA ALA A 128 18.68 -6.14 1.65
C ALA A 128 17.22 -6.56 1.45
N PHE A 129 16.73 -6.47 0.22
CA PHE A 129 15.36 -6.89 -0.12
C PHE A 129 15.39 -8.16 -0.95
N HIS A 130 14.72 -9.21 -0.45
CA HIS A 130 14.48 -10.46 -1.16
C HIS A 130 13.03 -10.47 -1.66
N PRO A 131 12.79 -10.43 -2.99
CA PRO A 131 11.42 -10.38 -3.51
C PRO A 131 10.69 -11.73 -3.41
N GLY A 132 11.41 -12.85 -3.45
CA GLY A 132 10.87 -14.19 -3.24
C GLY A 132 9.59 -14.46 -4.03
N ALA A 133 8.60 -15.04 -3.36
CA ALA A 133 7.32 -15.43 -3.93
C ALA A 133 6.54 -14.27 -4.58
N MET A 134 6.81 -13.01 -4.20
CA MET A 134 6.19 -11.83 -4.81
C MET A 134 6.38 -11.81 -6.34
N GLN A 135 7.49 -12.33 -6.86
CA GLN A 135 7.73 -12.41 -8.30
C GLN A 135 6.75 -13.34 -9.04
N GLU A 136 6.15 -14.29 -8.33
CA GLU A 136 5.20 -15.26 -8.85
C GLU A 136 3.72 -14.81 -8.73
N ALA A 137 3.46 -13.63 -8.14
CA ALA A 137 2.11 -13.12 -7.93
C ALA A 137 1.32 -12.95 -9.24
N HIS A 138 2.01 -12.80 -10.38
CA HIS A 138 1.39 -12.77 -11.71
C HIS A 138 0.62 -14.06 -12.06
N ARG A 139 0.87 -15.19 -11.39
CA ARG A 139 0.21 -16.48 -11.64
C ARG A 139 -1.21 -16.53 -11.09
N VAL A 140 -1.57 -15.65 -10.15
CA VAL A 140 -2.93 -15.59 -9.62
C VAL A 140 -3.84 -14.81 -10.55
N GLY A 141 -5.04 -15.30 -10.85
CA GLY A 141 -6.09 -14.59 -11.61
C GLY A 141 -6.96 -13.71 -10.71
N LEU A 142 -7.80 -12.87 -11.31
CA LEU A 142 -8.83 -12.18 -10.53
C LEU A 142 -9.82 -13.20 -9.94
N PRO A 143 -10.32 -12.96 -8.71
CA PRO A 143 -11.36 -13.81 -8.13
C PRO A 143 -12.66 -13.74 -8.94
N GLU A 144 -13.33 -14.88 -9.07
CA GLU A 144 -14.67 -14.96 -9.68
C GLU A 144 -15.73 -14.51 -8.66
N ARG A 145 -15.74 -13.22 -8.32
CA ARG A 145 -16.65 -12.59 -7.34
C ARG A 145 -17.33 -11.37 -7.98
N THR A 146 -18.61 -11.23 -7.76
CA THR A 146 -19.42 -10.11 -8.28
C THR A 146 -19.54 -8.93 -7.33
N ASP A 147 -19.12 -9.08 -6.08
CA ASP A 147 -19.15 -8.08 -5.02
C ASP A 147 -17.89 -7.20 -4.96
N ILE A 148 -16.85 -7.50 -5.73
CA ILE A 148 -15.67 -6.64 -5.87
C ILE A 148 -16.05 -5.42 -6.71
N ARG A 149 -16.05 -4.25 -6.07
CA ARG A 149 -16.45 -2.97 -6.70
C ARG A 149 -15.30 -2.00 -6.88
N LEU A 150 -14.20 -2.24 -6.22
CA LEU A 150 -13.02 -1.38 -6.21
C LEU A 150 -11.77 -2.24 -6.04
N ALA A 151 -10.68 -1.82 -6.65
CA ALA A 151 -9.38 -2.45 -6.45
C ALA A 151 -8.29 -1.42 -6.20
N ILE A 152 -7.16 -1.87 -5.64
CA ILE A 152 -5.89 -1.14 -5.65
C ILE A 152 -4.80 -2.05 -6.20
N ILE A 153 -3.93 -1.48 -7.03
CA ILE A 153 -2.69 -2.11 -7.48
C ILE A 153 -1.55 -1.39 -6.76
N GLY A 154 -1.08 -2.01 -5.68
CA GLY A 154 0.10 -1.57 -4.94
C GLY A 154 1.38 -2.21 -5.48
N PRO A 155 2.55 -1.84 -4.94
CA PRO A 155 3.84 -2.42 -5.31
C PRO A 155 3.87 -3.94 -5.19
N ASP A 156 4.26 -4.60 -6.30
CA ASP A 156 4.33 -6.05 -6.44
C ASP A 156 5.38 -6.42 -7.50
N GLY A 157 5.51 -7.70 -7.84
CA GLY A 157 6.26 -8.14 -9.00
C GLY A 157 5.78 -7.42 -10.28
N ARG A 158 6.74 -7.02 -11.13
CA ARG A 158 6.46 -6.21 -12.33
C ARG A 158 5.34 -6.80 -13.19
N ASP A 159 5.41 -8.10 -13.46
CA ASP A 159 4.44 -8.78 -14.33
C ASP A 159 3.07 -8.92 -13.66
N ALA A 160 3.04 -9.03 -12.33
CA ALA A 160 1.80 -9.02 -11.57
C ALA A 160 1.08 -7.67 -11.70
N MET A 161 1.79 -6.55 -11.51
CA MET A 161 1.20 -5.21 -11.64
C MET A 161 0.64 -4.98 -13.04
N LEU A 162 1.40 -5.33 -14.10
CA LEU A 162 0.96 -5.19 -15.50
C LEU A 162 -0.29 -6.03 -15.78
N ARG A 163 -0.28 -7.29 -15.36
CA ARG A 163 -1.42 -8.19 -15.55
C ARG A 163 -2.66 -7.68 -14.83
N ARG A 164 -2.53 -7.23 -13.56
CA ARG A 164 -3.66 -6.71 -12.77
C ARG A 164 -4.33 -5.52 -13.42
N ALA A 165 -3.55 -4.57 -13.94
CA ALA A 165 -4.12 -3.41 -14.62
C ALA A 165 -4.96 -3.83 -15.83
N SER A 166 -4.44 -4.75 -16.64
CA SER A 166 -5.15 -5.29 -17.80
C SER A 166 -6.41 -6.08 -17.41
N ASP A 167 -6.30 -6.98 -16.42
CA ASP A 167 -7.40 -7.83 -15.97
C ASP A 167 -8.54 -6.98 -15.36
N LEU A 168 -8.22 -6.00 -14.50
CA LEU A 168 -9.20 -5.11 -13.88
C LEU A 168 -9.88 -4.21 -14.91
N ALA A 169 -9.12 -3.65 -15.86
CA ALA A 169 -9.69 -2.86 -16.94
C ALA A 169 -10.64 -3.69 -17.82
N ALA A 170 -10.26 -4.92 -18.17
CA ALA A 170 -11.10 -5.84 -18.95
C ALA A 170 -12.37 -6.24 -18.18
N ALA A 171 -12.29 -6.40 -16.87
CA ALA A 171 -13.44 -6.70 -16.01
C ALA A 171 -14.32 -5.47 -15.69
N GLY A 172 -13.89 -4.27 -16.09
CA GLY A 172 -14.60 -3.03 -15.78
C GLY A 172 -14.59 -2.67 -14.29
N ILE A 173 -13.62 -3.20 -13.52
CA ILE A 173 -13.47 -2.90 -12.08
C ILE A 173 -12.61 -1.64 -11.94
N PRO A 174 -13.14 -0.56 -11.34
CA PRO A 174 -12.37 0.65 -11.09
C PRO A 174 -11.24 0.38 -10.11
N PHE A 175 -10.08 0.98 -10.34
CA PHE A 175 -8.95 0.76 -9.45
C PHE A 175 -8.09 2.00 -9.21
N VAL A 176 -7.43 2.01 -8.06
CA VAL A 176 -6.37 2.94 -7.70
C VAL A 176 -5.04 2.34 -8.18
N PHE A 177 -4.29 3.08 -8.98
CA PHE A 177 -2.91 2.76 -9.30
C PHE A 177 -1.98 3.43 -8.29
N ASP A 178 -1.31 2.60 -7.48
CA ASP A 178 -0.32 2.99 -6.49
C ASP A 178 1.02 2.32 -6.83
N PRO A 179 1.84 2.91 -7.71
CA PRO A 179 3.10 2.30 -8.10
C PRO A 179 4.09 2.18 -6.94
N GLY A 180 4.03 3.10 -5.97
CA GLY A 180 4.89 3.13 -4.81
C GLY A 180 6.37 2.94 -5.19
N GLN A 181 7.09 2.20 -4.37
CA GLN A 181 8.49 1.84 -4.62
C GLN A 181 8.72 0.95 -5.86
N GLY A 182 7.68 0.43 -6.49
CA GLY A 182 7.73 -0.30 -7.76
C GLY A 182 7.85 0.61 -8.98
N LEU A 183 7.59 1.92 -8.85
CA LEU A 183 7.60 2.86 -9.96
C LEU A 183 8.90 2.83 -10.79
N PRO A 184 10.11 2.67 -10.21
CA PRO A 184 11.35 2.58 -10.98
C PRO A 184 11.42 1.42 -11.98
N MET A 185 10.63 0.35 -11.80
CA MET A 185 10.58 -0.81 -12.70
C MET A 185 9.93 -0.51 -14.06
N PHE A 186 9.22 0.62 -14.20
CA PHE A 186 8.42 0.94 -15.37
C PHE A 186 9.00 2.13 -16.13
N ASP A 187 9.04 2.00 -17.46
CA ASP A 187 9.32 3.12 -18.34
C ASP A 187 8.08 4.00 -18.56
N GLY A 188 8.27 5.11 -19.28
CA GLY A 188 7.19 6.05 -19.53
C GLY A 188 6.02 5.45 -20.34
N HIS A 189 6.28 4.48 -21.21
CA HIS A 189 5.23 3.82 -21.99
C HIS A 189 4.34 2.96 -21.08
N ALA A 190 4.93 2.14 -20.22
CA ALA A 190 4.20 1.32 -19.26
C ALA A 190 3.42 2.19 -18.27
N LEU A 191 4.01 3.29 -17.76
CA LEU A 191 3.32 4.20 -16.85
C LEU A 191 2.12 4.90 -17.52
N LYS A 192 2.25 5.32 -18.78
CA LYS A 192 1.11 5.86 -19.56
C LYS A 192 -0.01 4.82 -19.72
N ALA A 193 0.35 3.55 -19.94
CA ALA A 193 -0.63 2.47 -20.04
C ALA A 193 -1.36 2.22 -18.71
N PHE A 194 -0.67 2.23 -17.56
CA PHE A 194 -1.31 2.16 -16.25
C PHE A 194 -2.29 3.32 -16.02
N VAL A 195 -1.84 4.54 -16.26
CA VAL A 195 -2.66 5.75 -16.09
C VAL A 195 -3.89 5.73 -16.99
N ALA A 196 -3.76 5.22 -18.22
CA ALA A 196 -4.89 5.11 -19.15
C ALA A 196 -5.95 4.09 -18.72
N GLN A 197 -5.60 3.11 -17.89
CA GLN A 197 -6.49 2.07 -17.38
C GLN A 197 -7.03 2.38 -15.97
N ALA A 198 -6.28 3.16 -15.18
CA ALA A 198 -6.64 3.48 -13.81
C ALA A 198 -7.84 4.42 -13.72
N THR A 199 -8.55 4.35 -12.59
CA THR A 199 -9.61 5.31 -12.22
C THR A 199 -9.08 6.40 -11.30
N TRP A 200 -8.11 6.07 -10.45
CA TRP A 200 -7.37 7.00 -9.59
C TRP A 200 -5.89 6.65 -9.61
N VAL A 201 -5.06 7.63 -9.30
CA VAL A 201 -3.63 7.46 -9.06
C VAL A 201 -3.31 7.96 -7.66
N ALA A 202 -2.57 7.20 -6.87
CA ALA A 202 -2.09 7.60 -5.55
C ALA A 202 -0.56 7.44 -5.50
N VAL A 203 0.15 8.53 -5.22
CA VAL A 203 1.61 8.59 -5.21
C VAL A 203 2.08 9.51 -4.07
N ASN A 204 3.36 9.41 -3.68
CA ASN A 204 3.99 10.45 -2.87
C ASN A 204 4.61 11.55 -3.77
N ASP A 205 5.17 12.58 -3.17
CA ASP A 205 5.77 13.72 -3.88
C ASP A 205 6.96 13.34 -4.78
N TYR A 206 7.77 12.37 -4.35
CA TYR A 206 8.88 11.84 -5.15
C TYR A 206 8.38 11.02 -6.33
N GLU A 207 7.43 10.13 -6.08
CA GLU A 207 6.79 9.27 -7.10
C GLU A 207 6.02 10.12 -8.11
N ALA A 208 5.33 11.18 -7.67
CA ALA A 208 4.63 12.11 -8.55
C ALA A 208 5.58 12.80 -9.52
N ARG A 209 6.73 13.29 -9.04
CA ARG A 209 7.77 13.87 -9.90
C ARG A 209 8.27 12.87 -10.93
N MET A 210 8.62 11.67 -10.51
CA MET A 210 9.09 10.61 -11.39
C MET A 210 8.03 10.19 -12.41
N LEU A 211 6.75 10.10 -12.00
CA LEU A 211 5.62 9.81 -12.89
C LEU A 211 5.50 10.89 -13.99
N CYS A 212 5.50 12.16 -13.60
CA CYS A 212 5.44 13.29 -14.54
C CYS A 212 6.64 13.29 -15.49
N GLU A 213 7.84 13.11 -14.96
CA GLU A 213 9.08 13.08 -15.74
C GLU A 213 9.08 11.96 -16.78
N ARG A 214 8.71 10.73 -16.38
CA ARG A 214 8.70 9.59 -17.29
C ARG A 214 7.54 9.59 -18.28
N THR A 215 6.37 10.11 -17.88
CA THR A 215 5.23 10.22 -18.80
C THR A 215 5.32 11.46 -19.68
N GLY A 216 6.09 12.48 -19.30
CA GLY A 216 6.12 13.78 -19.97
C GLY A 216 4.84 14.60 -19.79
N GLU A 217 4.04 14.30 -18.76
CA GLU A 217 2.76 14.95 -18.48
C GLU A 217 2.77 15.56 -17.09
N SER A 218 2.17 16.76 -16.93
CA SER A 218 1.96 17.36 -15.61
C SER A 218 0.82 16.69 -14.85
N LEU A 219 0.74 16.89 -13.53
CA LEU A 219 -0.39 16.40 -12.70
C LEU A 219 -1.72 17.02 -13.17
N GLU A 220 -1.71 18.27 -13.60
CA GLU A 220 -2.85 18.94 -14.21
C GLU A 220 -3.35 18.18 -15.46
N ALA A 221 -2.44 17.85 -16.38
CA ALA A 221 -2.76 17.11 -17.59
C ALA A 221 -3.24 15.69 -17.28
N LEU A 222 -2.55 14.98 -16.39
CA LEU A 222 -2.94 13.63 -15.96
C LEU A 222 -4.35 13.62 -15.35
N SER A 223 -4.63 14.52 -14.39
CA SER A 223 -5.92 14.59 -13.70
C SER A 223 -7.08 15.08 -14.58
N SER A 224 -6.76 15.66 -15.75
CA SER A 224 -7.74 16.07 -16.77
C SER A 224 -8.15 14.94 -17.72
N ARG A 225 -7.51 13.78 -17.64
CA ARG A 225 -7.85 12.63 -18.48
C ARG A 225 -9.25 12.11 -18.14
N PRO A 226 -10.09 11.78 -19.15
CA PRO A 226 -11.50 11.41 -18.94
C PRO A 226 -11.69 10.12 -18.12
N ASN A 227 -10.72 9.22 -18.10
CA ASN A 227 -10.75 8.00 -17.30
C ASN A 227 -10.37 8.22 -15.83
N LEU A 228 -9.60 9.27 -15.51
CA LEU A 228 -9.16 9.55 -14.15
C LEU A 228 -10.18 10.40 -13.39
N LYS A 229 -10.68 9.86 -12.28
CA LYS A 229 -11.49 10.61 -11.32
C LYS A 229 -10.65 11.44 -10.35
N GLY A 230 -9.34 11.21 -10.30
CA GLY A 230 -8.39 12.04 -9.55
C GLY A 230 -7.00 11.43 -9.40
N VAL A 231 -6.08 12.31 -9.02
CA VAL A 231 -4.69 11.98 -8.64
C VAL A 231 -4.45 12.52 -7.24
N ILE A 232 -3.96 11.68 -6.34
CA ILE A 232 -3.64 12.04 -4.96
C ILE A 232 -2.12 12.02 -4.81
N VAL A 233 -1.55 13.12 -4.28
CA VAL A 233 -0.12 13.23 -4.00
C VAL A 233 0.07 13.44 -2.50
N THR A 234 0.60 12.45 -1.80
CA THR A 234 0.89 12.56 -0.36
C THR A 234 2.19 13.32 -0.11
N LEU A 235 2.18 14.24 0.88
CA LEU A 235 3.25 15.18 1.22
C LEU A 235 3.76 14.98 2.66
N GLY A 236 3.64 13.75 3.18
CA GLY A 236 4.03 13.42 4.56
C GLY A 236 3.25 14.23 5.58
N ALA A 237 3.95 14.91 6.49
CA ALA A 237 3.33 15.70 7.54
C ALA A 237 2.52 16.91 7.03
N GLN A 238 2.75 17.34 5.80
CA GLN A 238 2.01 18.46 5.20
C GLN A 238 0.61 18.04 4.72
N GLY A 239 0.32 16.74 4.64
CA GLY A 239 -0.96 16.23 4.16
C GLY A 239 -0.88 15.73 2.72
N CYS A 240 -1.78 16.15 1.86
CA CYS A 240 -1.78 15.72 0.46
C CYS A 240 -2.48 16.73 -0.45
N ASP A 241 -2.12 16.67 -1.72
CA ASP A 241 -2.77 17.39 -2.82
C ASP A 241 -3.69 16.44 -3.59
N VAL A 242 -4.92 16.87 -3.82
CA VAL A 242 -5.94 16.15 -4.55
C VAL A 242 -6.21 16.88 -5.87
N TRP A 243 -5.90 16.23 -6.97
CA TRP A 243 -6.06 16.76 -8.32
C TRP A 243 -7.28 16.12 -8.99
N VAL A 244 -8.26 16.95 -9.40
CA VAL A 244 -9.47 16.52 -10.10
C VAL A 244 -9.73 17.47 -11.27
N ALA A 245 -9.88 16.94 -12.47
CA ALA A 245 -10.16 17.71 -13.68
C ALA A 245 -9.22 18.93 -13.86
N GLY A 246 -7.93 18.73 -13.65
CA GLY A 246 -6.89 19.75 -13.79
C GLY A 246 -6.80 20.75 -12.63
N ARG A 247 -7.60 20.59 -11.56
CA ARG A 247 -7.60 21.47 -10.39
C ARG A 247 -7.01 20.77 -9.19
N CYS A 248 -6.20 21.49 -8.43
CA CYS A 248 -5.59 21.02 -7.20
C CYS A 248 -6.34 21.59 -5.98
N GLU A 249 -6.66 20.71 -5.05
CA GLU A 249 -7.12 21.05 -3.69
C GLU A 249 -6.12 20.48 -2.69
N HIS A 250 -5.59 21.33 -1.80
CA HIS A 250 -4.73 20.88 -0.72
C HIS A 250 -5.53 20.44 0.50
N VAL A 251 -5.32 19.21 0.94
CA VAL A 251 -5.91 18.65 2.16
C VAL A 251 -4.83 18.62 3.25
N PRO A 252 -4.95 19.46 4.29
CA PRO A 252 -3.89 19.62 5.29
C PRO A 252 -3.63 18.33 6.08
N GLY A 253 -2.38 18.15 6.48
CA GLY A 253 -1.95 17.05 7.32
C GLY A 253 -2.51 17.15 8.75
N VAL A 254 -2.45 16.01 9.44
CA VAL A 254 -2.84 15.91 10.85
C VAL A 254 -1.57 15.68 11.68
N SER A 255 -1.42 16.44 12.77
CA SER A 255 -0.29 16.28 13.67
C SER A 255 -0.34 14.94 14.38
N ALA A 256 0.72 14.14 14.26
CA ALA A 256 0.87 12.90 15.00
C ALA A 256 1.14 13.18 16.49
N GLN A 257 0.62 12.34 17.37
CA GLN A 257 0.90 12.45 18.82
C GLN A 257 2.38 12.18 19.13
N ARG A 258 2.99 11.26 18.37
CA ARG A 258 4.41 10.90 18.44
C ARG A 258 4.86 10.38 17.08
N VAL A 259 6.14 10.48 16.80
CA VAL A 259 6.76 9.92 15.59
C VAL A 259 7.66 8.77 16.03
N VAL A 260 7.27 7.55 15.69
CA VAL A 260 7.94 6.30 16.10
C VAL A 260 8.49 5.56 14.89
N ASP A 261 7.64 5.35 13.85
CA ASP A 261 8.01 4.55 12.68
C ASP A 261 7.20 5.00 11.46
N PRO A 262 7.84 5.55 10.41
CA PRO A 262 7.16 5.99 9.19
C PRO A 262 6.73 4.85 8.27
N THR A 263 7.22 3.62 8.48
CA THR A 263 6.90 2.45 7.64
C THR A 263 5.40 2.19 7.60
N GLY A 264 4.81 2.09 6.40
CA GLY A 264 3.39 1.79 6.22
C GLY A 264 2.42 2.97 6.44
N CYS A 265 2.91 4.22 6.68
CA CYS A 265 2.03 5.39 6.74
C CYS A 265 1.29 5.62 5.42
N GLY A 266 1.98 5.45 4.28
CA GLY A 266 1.39 5.49 2.96
C GLY A 266 0.33 4.41 2.76
N ASP A 267 0.59 3.19 3.24
CA ASP A 267 -0.35 2.07 3.16
C ASP A 267 -1.61 2.33 4.01
N ALA A 268 -1.43 2.90 5.22
CA ALA A 268 -2.54 3.30 6.07
C ALA A 268 -3.41 4.37 5.41
N PHE A 269 -2.79 5.34 4.72
CA PHE A 269 -3.49 6.32 3.90
C PHE A 269 -4.29 5.63 2.78
N ARG A 270 -3.70 4.65 2.05
CA ARG A 270 -4.38 3.90 0.97
C ARG A 270 -5.55 3.06 1.49
N GLY A 271 -5.41 2.41 2.63
CA GLY A 271 -6.51 1.68 3.27
C GLY A 271 -7.70 2.59 3.60
N ALA A 272 -7.43 3.79 4.11
CA ALA A 272 -8.46 4.80 4.36
C ALA A 272 -9.06 5.38 3.07
N LEU A 273 -8.23 5.57 2.04
CA LEU A 273 -8.68 6.00 0.71
C LEU A 273 -9.70 5.01 0.14
N LEU A 274 -9.39 3.72 0.16
CA LEU A 274 -10.29 2.65 -0.30
C LEU A 274 -11.60 2.64 0.50
N TYR A 275 -11.52 2.78 1.82
CA TYR A 275 -12.70 2.83 2.69
C TYR A 275 -13.68 3.95 2.30
N GLY A 276 -13.17 5.13 1.97
CA GLY A 276 -13.99 6.26 1.53
C GLY A 276 -14.50 6.10 0.10
N LEU A 277 -13.65 5.63 -0.83
CA LEU A 277 -14.01 5.41 -2.23
C LEU A 277 -15.11 4.36 -2.40
N GLU A 278 -15.04 3.27 -1.62
CA GLU A 278 -16.08 2.22 -1.60
C GLU A 278 -17.46 2.76 -1.19
N ARG A 279 -17.47 3.86 -0.44
CA ARG A 279 -18.68 4.55 0.06
C ARG A 279 -19.04 5.79 -0.75
N ASP A 280 -18.45 5.94 -1.94
CA ASP A 280 -18.66 7.09 -2.83
C ASP A 280 -18.41 8.46 -2.17
N TRP A 281 -17.50 8.54 -1.20
CA TRP A 281 -17.14 9.80 -0.57
C TRP A 281 -16.38 10.72 -1.56
N PRO A 282 -16.53 12.05 -1.40
CA PRO A 282 -15.68 13.00 -2.12
C PRO A 282 -14.19 12.71 -1.89
N LEU A 283 -13.38 12.81 -2.94
CA LEU A 283 -11.97 12.40 -2.89
C LEU A 283 -11.17 13.16 -1.81
N ALA A 284 -11.47 14.45 -1.60
CA ALA A 284 -10.87 15.24 -0.52
C ALA A 284 -11.24 14.69 0.89
N GLN A 285 -12.45 14.16 1.07
CA GLN A 285 -12.84 13.52 2.34
C GLN A 285 -12.11 12.18 2.54
N CYS A 286 -11.96 11.38 1.48
CA CYS A 286 -11.14 10.15 1.52
C CYS A 286 -9.70 10.49 1.91
N ALA A 287 -9.13 11.51 1.31
CA ALA A 287 -7.77 11.99 1.57
C ALA A 287 -7.61 12.52 3.02
N ALA A 288 -8.60 13.24 3.55
CA ALA A 288 -8.60 13.70 4.93
C ALA A 288 -8.60 12.53 5.93
N LEU A 289 -9.38 11.48 5.68
CA LEU A 289 -9.32 10.25 6.47
C LEU A 289 -7.94 9.60 6.34
N GLY A 290 -7.37 9.54 5.13
CA GLY A 290 -6.01 9.04 4.88
C GLY A 290 -4.95 9.74 5.70
N ASN A 291 -4.98 11.09 5.76
CA ASN A 291 -4.05 11.88 6.59
C ASN A 291 -4.19 11.55 8.09
N ARG A 292 -5.41 11.30 8.59
CA ARG A 292 -5.65 10.88 9.98
C ARG A 292 -5.04 9.50 10.26
N LEU A 293 -5.26 8.53 9.35
CA LEU A 293 -4.72 7.17 9.52
C LEU A 293 -3.19 7.15 9.42
N GLY A 294 -2.58 7.91 8.52
CA GLY A 294 -1.14 8.08 8.46
C GLY A 294 -0.56 8.64 9.77
N ALA A 295 -1.23 9.67 10.36
CA ALA A 295 -0.83 10.25 11.64
C ALA A 295 -1.02 9.31 12.84
N MET A 296 -2.01 8.43 12.80
CA MET A 296 -2.20 7.37 13.81
C MET A 296 -1.13 6.28 13.66
N LYS A 297 -0.87 5.85 12.43
CA LYS A 297 0.09 4.78 12.14
C LYS A 297 1.52 5.16 12.52
N ILE A 298 1.98 6.37 12.26
CA ILE A 298 3.36 6.79 12.55
C ILE A 298 3.72 6.72 14.05
N ALA A 299 2.71 6.69 14.91
CA ALA A 299 2.87 6.56 16.35
C ALA A 299 3.17 5.11 16.81
N GLU A 300 3.03 4.12 15.93
CA GLU A 300 3.22 2.71 16.22
C GLU A 300 4.29 2.08 15.33
N ARG A 301 4.98 1.05 15.85
CA ARG A 301 6.00 0.31 15.09
C ARG A 301 5.35 -0.70 14.14
N GLY A 302 5.98 -0.92 12.97
CA GLY A 302 5.51 -1.85 11.93
C GLY A 302 4.27 -1.36 11.20
N GLY A 303 3.93 -1.98 10.06
CA GLY A 303 2.83 -1.56 9.18
C GLY A 303 1.43 -1.93 9.67
N GLN A 304 1.32 -2.92 10.59
CA GLN A 304 0.05 -3.56 10.96
C GLN A 304 -0.18 -3.62 12.48
N ASN A 305 0.22 -2.58 13.22
CA ASN A 305 0.14 -2.55 14.69
C ASN A 305 -0.61 -1.33 15.24
N HIS A 306 -1.05 -0.41 14.39
CA HIS A 306 -1.85 0.73 14.82
C HIS A 306 -3.31 0.32 15.10
N THR A 307 -3.90 0.92 16.11
CA THR A 307 -5.31 0.73 16.44
C THR A 307 -6.16 1.82 15.82
N VAL A 308 -7.36 1.45 15.37
CA VAL A 308 -8.32 2.38 14.78
C VAL A 308 -9.54 2.49 15.68
N ASP A 309 -9.72 3.64 16.30
CA ASP A 309 -10.96 3.98 17.00
C ASP A 309 -11.94 4.63 16.01
N ARG A 310 -12.87 3.83 15.50
CA ARG A 310 -13.87 4.27 14.51
C ARG A 310 -14.77 5.38 15.06
N ALA A 311 -15.14 5.31 16.33
CA ALA A 311 -16.00 6.32 16.96
C ALA A 311 -15.27 7.68 17.05
N ALA A 312 -13.99 7.69 17.43
CA ALA A 312 -13.16 8.89 17.43
C ALA A 312 -12.93 9.46 16.01
N LEU A 313 -13.04 8.62 14.97
CA LEU A 313 -13.00 9.04 13.58
C LEU A 313 -14.36 9.56 13.08
N GLY A 314 -15.44 9.41 13.85
CA GLY A 314 -16.80 9.73 13.41
C GLY A 314 -17.38 8.72 12.41
N LEU A 315 -16.89 7.49 12.44
CA LEU A 315 -17.33 6.39 11.59
C LEU A 315 -18.31 5.50 12.39
N ALA A 316 -19.50 5.32 11.86
CA ALA A 316 -20.54 4.48 12.47
C ALA A 316 -20.23 2.97 12.31
#